data_a7e3ed02489368cbdca2e82c51e44575
#
_entry.id   a7e3ed02489368cbdca2e82c51e44575
#
_cell.length_a   1.000
_cell.length_b   1.000
_cell.length_c   1.000
_cell.angle_alpha   90.00
_cell.angle_beta   90.00
_cell.angle_gamma   90.00
#
_symmetry.space_group_name_H-M   'P 1'
#
loop_
_entity.id
_entity.type
_entity.pdbx_description
1 polymer ?
#
loop_
_entity_poly.entity_id
_entity_poly.type
_entity_poly.pdbx_seq_one_letter_code
_entity_poly.pdbx_strand_id
1 'polypeptide(L)' 'MIYIYDRLSKKFLYVNKNHIIHASEWVGAEIYTVYLTNGIKLLIDDDDFNKILKEM' A
#
# COMPACT_ATOMS: atom_id res chain seq x y z
N MET A 1 -2.80 -9.01 -9.23
CA MET A 1 -2.83 -7.57 -8.88
C MET A 1 -3.60 -7.35 -7.60
N ILE A 2 -3.18 -6.37 -6.82
CA ILE A 2 -3.79 -6.08 -5.52
C ILE A 2 -4.64 -4.81 -5.67
N TYR A 3 -5.91 -4.89 -5.29
CA TYR A 3 -6.82 -3.75 -5.37
C TYR A 3 -6.85 -3.04 -4.02
N ILE A 4 -6.36 -1.81 -3.97
CA ILE A 4 -6.24 -1.04 -2.74
C ILE A 4 -6.74 0.38 -2.93
N TYR A 5 -7.00 1.06 -1.82
CA TYR A 5 -7.41 2.46 -1.81
C TYR A 5 -6.25 3.32 -1.31
N ASP A 6 -5.76 4.22 -2.17
CA ASP A 6 -4.71 5.17 -1.79
C ASP A 6 -5.34 6.42 -1.17
N ARG A 7 -5.06 6.65 0.10
CA ARG A 7 -5.63 7.78 0.83
C ARG A 7 -5.01 9.13 0.45
N LEU A 8 -3.82 9.11 -0.14
CA LEU A 8 -3.16 10.35 -0.58
C LEU A 8 -3.83 10.92 -1.83
N SER A 9 -4.06 10.07 -2.84
CA SER A 9 -4.71 10.50 -4.08
C SER A 9 -6.21 10.36 -4.03
N LYS A 10 -6.74 9.63 -3.03
CA LYS A 10 -8.15 9.31 -2.88
C LYS A 10 -8.69 8.53 -4.06
N LYS A 11 -7.89 7.57 -4.53
CA LYS A 11 -8.25 6.72 -5.67
C LYS A 11 -8.04 5.26 -5.32
N PHE A 12 -8.86 4.40 -5.95
CA PHE A 12 -8.62 2.96 -5.91
C PHE A 12 -7.62 2.61 -7.00
N LEU A 13 -6.67 1.75 -6.66
CA LEU A 13 -5.59 1.39 -7.56
C LEU A 13 -5.40 -0.12 -7.61
N TYR A 14 -4.97 -0.62 -8.78
CA TYR A 14 -4.49 -2.00 -8.93
C TYR A 14 -2.98 -1.94 -8.89
N VAL A 15 -2.37 -2.63 -7.93
CA VAL A 15 -0.93 -2.60 -7.73
C VAL A 15 -0.34 -3.99 -7.92
N ASN A 16 0.74 -4.07 -8.68
CA ASN A 16 1.49 -5.32 -8.83
C ASN A 16 2.46 -5.45 -7.67
N LYS A 17 2.40 -6.57 -6.94
CA LYS A 17 3.28 -6.79 -5.78
C LYS A 17 4.77 -6.68 -6.13
N ASN A 18 5.12 -6.98 -7.37
CA ASN A 18 6.52 -6.93 -7.81
C ASN A 18 7.06 -5.50 -7.91
N HIS A 19 6.19 -4.51 -7.86
CA HIS A 19 6.59 -3.10 -7.87
C HIS A 19 6.63 -2.49 -6.46
N ILE A 20 6.40 -3.28 -5.43
CA ILE A 20 6.46 -2.81 -4.04
C ILE A 20 7.88 -3.01 -3.53
N ILE A 21 8.53 -1.91 -3.10
CA ILE A 21 9.88 -1.96 -2.54
C ILE A 21 9.82 -2.31 -1.05
N HIS A 22 9.08 -1.51 -0.29
CA HIS A 22 8.89 -1.73 1.15
C HIS A 22 7.68 -0.93 1.63
N ALA A 23 7.29 -1.19 2.86
CA ALA A 23 6.20 -0.48 3.50
C ALA A 23 6.64 -0.06 4.90
N SER A 24 6.13 1.08 5.37
CA SER A 24 6.39 1.60 6.71
C SER A 24 5.08 1.70 7.48
N GLU A 25 5.11 1.30 8.73
CA GLU A 25 3.94 1.40 9.59
C GLU A 25 3.93 2.71 10.35
N TRP A 26 2.76 3.35 10.40
CA TRP A 26 2.55 4.52 11.27
C TRP A 26 2.07 4.01 12.62
N VAL A 27 2.95 4.05 13.61
CA VAL A 27 2.65 3.50 14.93
C VAL A 27 1.40 4.18 15.53
N GLY A 28 0.43 3.34 15.92
CA GLY A 28 -0.78 3.81 16.57
C GLY A 28 -1.89 4.31 15.65
N ALA A 29 -1.67 4.30 14.34
CA ALA A 29 -2.63 4.86 13.39
C ALA A 29 -3.28 3.83 12.47
N GLU A 30 -2.81 2.58 12.48
CA GLU A 30 -3.28 1.52 11.58
C GLU A 30 -3.22 1.94 10.11
N ILE A 31 -2.21 2.73 9.77
CA ILE A 31 -1.98 3.25 8.43
C ILE A 31 -0.56 2.89 8.02
N TYR A 32 -0.39 2.58 6.74
CA TYR A 32 0.91 2.15 6.20
C TYR A 32 1.25 2.97 4.95
N THR A 33 2.52 3.33 4.82
CA THR A 33 3.04 3.93 3.60
C THR A 33 3.70 2.82 2.78
N VAL A 34 3.28 2.69 1.53
CA VAL A 34 3.84 1.70 0.61
C VAL A 34 4.63 2.42 -0.46
N TYR A 35 5.89 2.02 -0.63
CA TYR A 35 6.80 2.63 -1.61
C TYR A 35 6.91 1.75 -2.84
N LEU A 36 6.68 2.35 -4.01
CA LEU A 36 6.73 1.63 -5.28
C LEU A 36 8.02 1.92 -6.03
N THR A 37 8.37 1.02 -6.95
CA THR A 37 9.62 1.11 -7.72
C THR A 37 9.73 2.37 -8.57
N ASN A 38 8.59 2.98 -8.94
CA ASN A 38 8.57 4.21 -9.74
C ASN A 38 8.68 5.49 -8.90
N GLY A 39 8.95 5.35 -7.60
CA GLY A 39 9.09 6.49 -6.71
C GLY A 39 7.78 6.99 -6.13
N ILE A 40 6.68 6.38 -6.46
CA ILE A 40 5.36 6.76 -5.93
C ILE A 40 5.16 6.15 -4.54
N LYS A 41 4.58 6.94 -3.64
CA LYS A 41 4.18 6.48 -2.31
C LYS A 41 2.66 6.37 -2.26
N LEU A 42 2.18 5.32 -1.60
CA LEU A 42 0.76 5.12 -1.35
C LEU A 42 0.52 5.13 0.15
N LEU A 43 -0.65 5.61 0.56
CA LEU A 43 -1.05 5.59 1.96
C LEU A 43 -2.30 4.70 2.07
N ILE A 44 -2.18 3.58 2.78
CA ILE A 44 -3.24 2.58 2.84
C ILE A 44 -3.58 2.24 4.28
N ASP A 45 -4.76 1.64 4.47
CA ASP A 45 -5.19 1.23 5.79
C ASP A 45 -4.76 -0.22 6.09
N ASP A 46 -5.13 -0.69 7.27
CA ASP A 46 -4.76 -2.02 7.75
C ASP A 46 -5.33 -3.13 6.88
N ASP A 47 -6.58 -2.99 6.44
CA ASP A 47 -7.22 -4.01 5.61
C ASP A 47 -6.49 -4.18 4.28
N ASP A 48 -6.13 -3.07 3.65
CA ASP A 48 -5.41 -3.11 2.37
C ASP A 48 -4.00 -3.62 2.57
N PHE A 49 -3.36 -3.29 3.69
CA PHE A 49 -2.04 -3.81 4.00
C PHE A 49 -2.07 -5.33 4.12
N ASN A 50 -3.11 -5.88 4.76
CA ASN A 50 -3.27 -7.33 4.87
C ASN A 50 -3.44 -7.99 3.52
N LYS A 51 -4.08 -7.33 2.55
CA LYS A 51 -4.16 -7.84 1.19
C LYS A 51 -2.78 -7.99 0.57
N ILE A 52 -1.91 -7.01 0.80
CA ILE A 52 -0.53 -7.05 0.30
C ILE A 52 0.22 -8.22 0.94
N LEU A 53 0.10 -8.39 2.25
CA LEU A 53 0.78 -9.47 2.96
C LEU A 53 0.36 -10.84 2.44
N LYS A 54 -0.90 -11.01 2.08
CA LYS A 54 -1.39 -12.28 1.55
C LYS A 54 -0.83 -12.60 0.17
N GLU A 55 -0.47 -11.59 -0.60
CA GLU A 55 0.09 -11.78 -1.94
C GLU A 55 1.60 -12.03 -1.92
N MET A 56 2.22 -11.74 -0.82
CA MET A 56 3.68 -11.89 -0.66
C MET A 56 4.13 -13.35 -0.30
#